data_e13c06d75232fe7f6c48c1b640ce5a6b
#
_entry.id   e13c06d75232fe7f6c48c1b640ce5a6b
#
_cell.length_a   1.000
_cell.length_b   1.000
_cell.length_c   1.000
_cell.angle_alpha   90.00
_cell.angle_beta   90.00
_cell.angle_gamma   90.00
#
_symmetry.space_group_name_H-M   'P 1'
#
loop_
_entity.id
_entity.type
_entity.pdbx_description
1 polymer ?
#
loop_
_entity_poly.entity_id
_entity_poly.type
_entity_poly.pdbx_seq_one_letter_code
_entity_poly.pdbx_strand_id
1 'polypeptide(L)'
;DVYKRQNQPPQPELMNDITLIQNKIYEIRGQRVMLDFDLAPLYQVQTKVLKQAVRRNIERFPADFMFEITIDEYNSLKDSLRSQIVTSNKGGTRYMPFAFTEQGVSMLSSVLRSDAAIQVNIAVMRAFVAMRNYITTTTTLTAELSEIRAKLALLERTDEDNAEAINDLSEDMRKELDNIYQAIAALSVKTPQARKQPRLIGYKTPEK
;
A
#
# COMPACT_ATOMS: atom_id res chain seq x y z
N ASP A 1 -14.33 26.73 26.78
CA ASP A 1 -13.14 27.14 25.99
C ASP A 1 -12.05 26.06 25.86
N VAL A 2 -12.04 25.03 26.73
CA VAL A 2 -11.08 23.94 26.71
C VAL A 2 -11.35 22.97 25.54
N TYR A 3 -12.61 22.74 25.18
CA TYR A 3 -13.01 21.83 24.07
C TYR A 3 -12.75 22.36 22.66
N LYS A 4 -12.59 23.68 22.49
CA LYS A 4 -12.27 24.27 21.17
C LYS A 4 -10.81 24.12 20.75
N ARG A 5 -9.88 23.85 21.69
CA ARG A 5 -8.44 23.67 21.37
C ARG A 5 -8.10 22.28 20.86
N GLN A 6 -8.98 21.28 21.01
CA GLN A 6 -8.70 19.90 20.61
C GLN A 6 -8.93 19.61 19.12
N ASN A 7 -9.62 20.51 18.39
CA ASN A 7 -9.97 20.32 16.97
C ASN A 7 -9.30 21.34 16.02
N GLN A 8 -8.22 22.00 16.46
CA GLN A 8 -7.40 22.76 15.51
C GLN A 8 -6.53 21.80 14.71
N PRO A 9 -6.48 21.91 13.37
CA PRO A 9 -5.53 21.16 12.58
C PRO A 9 -4.12 21.50 13.06
N PRO A 10 -3.20 20.52 13.11
CA PRO A 10 -1.83 20.75 13.57
C PRO A 10 -1.20 21.88 12.77
N GLN A 11 -0.62 22.85 13.48
CA GLN A 11 0.03 23.98 12.86
C GLN A 11 1.21 23.50 12.00
N PRO A 12 1.48 24.10 10.83
CA PRO A 12 2.51 23.60 9.90
C PRO A 12 3.91 23.49 10.51
N GLU A 13 4.25 24.32 11.49
CA GLU A 13 5.51 24.22 12.25
C GLU A 13 5.60 22.95 13.09
N LEU A 14 4.54 22.55 13.76
CA LEU A 14 4.47 21.30 14.54
C LEU A 14 4.51 20.03 13.65
N MET A 15 4.00 20.13 12.44
CA MET A 15 4.07 19.04 11.46
C MET A 15 5.49 18.80 10.97
N ASN A 16 6.26 19.87 10.73
CA ASN A 16 7.68 19.75 10.37
C ASN A 16 8.51 19.14 11.49
N ASP A 17 8.25 19.50 12.74
CA ASP A 17 8.94 18.93 13.91
C ASP A 17 8.64 17.44 14.08
N ILE A 18 7.40 17.00 13.92
CA ILE A 18 7.04 15.58 14.02
C ILE A 18 7.71 14.75 12.92
N THR A 19 7.72 15.23 11.68
CA THR A 19 8.36 14.54 10.55
C THR A 19 9.87 14.42 10.76
N LEU A 20 10.51 15.48 11.27
CA LEU A 20 11.94 15.45 11.60
C LEU A 20 12.26 14.43 12.71
N ILE A 21 11.38 14.29 13.69
CA ILE A 21 11.51 13.29 14.75
C ILE A 21 11.27 11.88 14.23
N GLN A 22 10.27 11.69 13.35
CA GLN A 22 9.98 10.39 12.72
C GLN A 22 11.19 9.83 11.96
N ASN A 23 11.93 10.70 11.25
CA ASN A 23 13.16 10.33 10.52
C ASN A 23 14.31 9.88 11.44
N LYS A 24 14.16 10.07 12.76
CA LYS A 24 15.13 9.63 13.80
C LYS A 24 14.64 8.41 14.57
N ILE A 25 13.56 7.79 14.12
CA ILE A 25 13.05 6.52 14.65
C ILE A 25 13.52 5.41 13.73
N TYR A 26 14.34 4.51 14.27
CA TYR A 26 14.95 3.38 13.57
C TYR A 26 14.25 2.09 13.95
N GLU A 27 14.35 1.07 13.11
CA GLU A 27 13.92 -0.28 13.42
C GLU A 27 15.15 -1.15 13.73
N ILE A 28 15.28 -1.61 14.98
CA ILE A 28 16.39 -2.48 15.46
C ILE A 28 15.75 -3.63 16.23
N ARG A 29 16.12 -4.87 15.89
CA ARG A 29 15.57 -6.10 16.52
C ARG A 29 14.03 -6.19 16.44
N GLY A 30 13.42 -5.66 15.36
CA GLY A 30 11.97 -5.61 15.22
C GLY A 30 11.27 -4.61 16.14
N GLN A 31 12.02 -3.75 16.84
CA GLN A 31 11.50 -2.69 17.69
C GLN A 31 11.83 -1.32 17.13
N ARG A 32 10.92 -0.38 17.29
CA ARG A 32 11.16 1.02 16.94
C ARG A 32 11.83 1.73 18.08
N VAL A 33 12.96 2.32 17.77
CA VAL A 33 13.84 2.93 18.76
C VAL A 33 14.37 4.28 18.28
N MET A 34 14.70 5.15 19.21
CA MET A 34 15.54 6.33 18.96
C MET A 34 16.88 6.15 19.64
N LEU A 35 17.94 6.70 19.04
CA LEU A 35 19.30 6.59 19.57
C LEU A 35 19.65 7.76 20.48
N ASP A 36 20.53 7.51 21.44
CA ASP A 36 20.95 8.51 22.42
C ASP A 36 21.52 9.79 21.80
N PHE A 37 22.24 9.67 20.69
CA PHE A 37 22.82 10.82 20.00
C PHE A 37 21.78 11.66 19.23
N ASP A 38 20.60 11.08 18.88
CA ASP A 38 19.47 11.80 18.29
C ASP A 38 18.57 12.41 19.38
N LEU A 39 18.43 11.73 20.51
CA LEU A 39 17.64 12.21 21.64
C LEU A 39 18.34 13.35 22.38
N ALA A 40 19.66 13.28 22.55
CA ALA A 40 20.41 14.27 23.32
C ALA A 40 20.23 15.72 22.80
N PRO A 41 20.33 16.02 21.49
CA PRO A 41 20.03 17.35 20.96
C PRO A 41 18.58 17.79 21.19
N LEU A 42 17.61 16.87 21.08
CA LEU A 42 16.20 17.17 21.32
C LEU A 42 15.99 17.60 22.78
N TYR A 43 16.61 16.91 23.71
CA TYR A 43 16.58 17.25 25.14
C TYR A 43 17.52 18.40 25.52
N GLN A 44 18.24 19.00 24.57
CA GLN A 44 19.23 20.07 24.77
C GLN A 44 20.33 19.69 25.76
N VAL A 45 20.74 18.43 25.75
CA VAL A 45 21.83 17.90 26.58
C VAL A 45 22.92 17.25 25.73
N GLN A 46 24.11 17.11 26.30
CA GLN A 46 25.15 16.31 25.65
C GLN A 46 24.84 14.81 25.78
N THR A 47 25.14 14.01 24.73
CA THR A 47 24.97 12.56 24.74
C THR A 47 25.62 11.88 25.96
N LYS A 48 26.81 12.38 26.37
CA LYS A 48 27.50 11.91 27.56
C LYS A 48 26.66 12.12 28.84
N VAL A 49 26.01 13.26 28.97
CA VAL A 49 25.17 13.61 30.13
C VAL A 49 23.92 12.72 30.15
N LEU A 50 23.28 12.53 29.01
CA LEU A 50 22.15 11.64 28.87
C LEU A 50 22.51 10.21 29.27
N LYS A 51 23.61 9.65 28.73
CA LYS A 51 24.10 8.31 29.10
C LYS A 51 24.40 8.19 30.60
N GLN A 52 24.97 9.23 31.19
CA GLN A 52 25.26 9.23 32.61
C GLN A 52 24.00 9.25 33.47
N ALA A 53 22.98 10.03 33.07
CA ALA A 53 21.69 10.07 33.74
C ALA A 53 20.98 8.71 33.68
N VAL A 54 20.97 8.05 32.52
CA VAL A 54 20.46 6.70 32.38
C VAL A 54 21.19 5.68 33.25
N ARG A 55 22.52 5.67 33.20
CA ARG A 55 23.33 4.73 34.04
C ARG A 55 23.09 4.89 35.54
N ARG A 56 22.84 6.12 35.99
CA ARG A 56 22.52 6.40 37.40
C ARG A 56 21.11 5.92 37.81
N ASN A 57 20.24 5.66 36.82
CA ASN A 57 18.86 5.24 37.00
C ASN A 57 18.58 3.96 36.24
N ILE A 58 19.54 3.07 36.11
CA ILE A 58 19.49 1.90 35.21
C ILE A 58 18.31 0.98 35.51
N GLU A 59 17.91 0.88 36.79
CA GLU A 59 16.75 0.10 37.24
C GLU A 59 15.41 0.53 36.58
N ARG A 60 15.36 1.78 36.07
CA ARG A 60 14.19 2.32 35.34
C ARG A 60 14.18 1.98 33.85
N PHE A 61 15.25 1.37 33.38
CA PHE A 61 15.42 1.04 31.95
C PHE A 61 15.67 -0.46 31.79
N PRO A 62 14.61 -1.28 31.95
CA PRO A 62 14.71 -2.70 31.63
C PRO A 62 15.00 -2.91 30.12
N ALA A 63 15.37 -4.13 29.74
CA ALA A 63 15.84 -4.44 28.38
C ALA A 63 14.83 -4.17 27.26
N ASP A 64 13.54 -4.13 27.57
CA ASP A 64 12.43 -3.75 26.67
C ASP A 64 12.25 -2.24 26.54
N PHE A 65 12.86 -1.43 27.45
CA PHE A 65 12.82 0.05 27.37
C PHE A 65 14.09 0.60 26.73
N MET A 66 15.25 0.00 27.03
CA MET A 66 16.53 0.47 26.51
C MET A 66 17.52 -0.69 26.42
N PHE A 67 18.30 -0.70 25.34
CA PHE A 67 19.42 -1.62 25.15
C PHE A 67 20.60 -0.94 24.46
N GLU A 68 21.79 -1.46 24.67
CA GLU A 68 22.99 -1.05 23.94
C GLU A 68 23.03 -1.83 22.60
N ILE A 69 23.20 -1.11 21.47
CA ILE A 69 23.30 -1.75 20.17
C ILE A 69 24.68 -2.37 19.97
N THR A 70 24.75 -3.42 19.15
CA THR A 70 26.02 -4.05 18.80
C THR A 70 26.77 -3.26 17.73
N ILE A 71 28.03 -3.60 17.52
CA ILE A 71 28.86 -3.00 16.45
C ILE A 71 28.25 -3.29 15.07
N ASP A 72 27.75 -4.50 14.86
CA ASP A 72 27.17 -4.91 13.59
C ASP A 72 25.86 -4.19 13.30
N GLU A 73 24.99 -4.04 14.31
CA GLU A 73 23.76 -3.26 14.22
C GLU A 73 24.06 -1.78 13.91
N TYR A 74 25.07 -1.23 14.58
CA TYR A 74 25.49 0.15 14.33
C TYR A 74 26.05 0.36 12.92
N ASN A 75 26.85 -0.57 12.41
CA ASN A 75 27.41 -0.49 11.05
C ASN A 75 26.30 -0.62 10.00
N SER A 76 25.38 -1.57 10.16
CA SER A 76 24.22 -1.75 9.27
C SER A 76 23.36 -0.49 9.22
N LEU A 77 23.12 0.14 10.38
CA LEU A 77 22.37 1.39 10.46
C LEU A 77 23.13 2.53 9.78
N LYS A 78 24.44 2.64 9.97
CA LYS A 78 25.28 3.66 9.36
C LYS A 78 25.33 3.56 7.84
N ASP A 79 25.34 2.36 7.29
CA ASP A 79 25.33 2.14 5.85
C ASP A 79 23.95 2.49 5.24
N SER A 80 22.86 2.19 5.93
CA SER A 80 21.52 2.63 5.58
C SER A 80 21.38 4.15 5.63
N LEU A 81 21.96 4.81 6.63
CA LEU A 81 21.93 6.27 6.78
C LEU A 81 22.84 7.00 5.79
N ARG A 82 23.96 6.40 5.38
CA ARG A 82 24.87 6.99 4.37
C ARG A 82 24.20 7.16 3.01
N SER A 83 23.25 6.32 2.67
CA SER A 83 22.44 6.47 1.45
C SER A 83 21.47 7.66 1.51
N GLN A 84 21.18 8.19 2.71
CA GLN A 84 20.21 9.27 2.92
C GLN A 84 20.85 10.60 3.39
N ILE A 85 22.02 10.56 4.05
CA ILE A 85 22.66 11.77 4.62
C ILE A 85 24.17 11.72 4.41
N VAL A 86 24.67 12.59 3.54
CA VAL A 86 26.10 12.91 3.42
C VAL A 86 26.52 13.78 4.62
N THR A 87 26.80 13.16 5.76
CA THR A 87 27.46 13.87 6.88
C THR A 87 28.53 12.98 7.50
N SER A 88 29.77 13.41 7.26
CA SER A 88 30.96 12.83 7.82
C SER A 88 31.03 13.02 9.34
N ASN A 89 30.90 11.95 10.10
CA ASN A 89 31.50 11.90 11.42
C ASN A 89 32.75 11.01 11.36
N LYS A 90 33.90 11.64 11.15
CA LYS A 90 35.22 11.07 11.41
C LYS A 90 35.39 10.94 12.93
N GLY A 91 35.11 9.79 13.49
CA GLY A 91 35.37 9.44 14.85
C GLY A 91 34.75 8.08 15.16
N GLY A 92 35.56 7.04 15.33
CA GLY A 92 35.09 5.74 15.81
C GLY A 92 34.38 5.93 17.14
N THR A 93 33.15 5.43 17.24
CA THR A 93 32.33 5.53 18.44
C THR A 93 33.00 4.67 19.54
N ARG A 94 33.62 5.29 20.53
CA ARG A 94 34.31 4.62 21.63
C ARG A 94 33.33 3.85 22.55
N TYR A 95 32.05 4.21 22.46
CA TYR A 95 30.97 3.59 23.26
C TYR A 95 29.78 3.39 22.31
N MET A 96 29.19 2.18 22.30
CA MET A 96 28.03 1.89 21.50
C MET A 96 26.84 2.75 21.95
N PRO A 97 25.98 3.18 20.99
CA PRO A 97 24.79 3.96 21.30
C PRO A 97 23.78 3.16 22.13
N PHE A 98 23.01 3.88 22.94
CA PHE A 98 21.82 3.34 23.58
C PHE A 98 20.61 3.54 22.64
N ALA A 99 19.84 2.47 22.45
CA ALA A 99 18.58 2.48 21.74
C ALA A 99 17.43 2.50 22.75
N PHE A 100 16.53 3.47 22.61
CA PHE A 100 15.38 3.67 23.48
C PHE A 100 14.10 3.37 22.71
N THR A 101 13.28 2.47 23.23
CA THR A 101 11.91 2.25 22.74
C THR A 101 11.02 3.42 23.13
N GLU A 102 9.76 3.44 22.65
CA GLU A 102 8.77 4.44 23.05
C GLU A 102 8.66 4.57 24.57
N GLN A 103 8.63 3.45 25.29
CA GLN A 103 8.58 3.40 26.75
C GLN A 103 9.88 3.93 27.38
N GLY A 104 11.03 3.61 26.78
CA GLY A 104 12.32 4.13 27.22
C GLY A 104 12.45 5.64 27.09
N VAL A 105 11.95 6.22 25.97
CA VAL A 105 11.89 7.68 25.78
C VAL A 105 10.96 8.32 26.81
N SER A 106 9.78 7.71 27.06
CA SER A 106 8.87 8.18 28.11
C SER A 106 9.55 8.22 29.47
N MET A 107 10.34 7.20 29.81
CA MET A 107 11.08 7.14 31.05
C MET A 107 12.18 8.22 31.14
N LEU A 108 12.83 8.58 30.01
CA LEU A 108 13.86 9.63 29.98
C LEU A 108 13.33 10.98 30.49
N SER A 109 12.07 11.33 30.22
CA SER A 109 11.49 12.58 30.69
C SER A 109 11.45 12.68 32.23
N SER A 110 11.29 11.55 32.91
CA SER A 110 11.29 11.48 34.39
C SER A 110 12.69 11.59 34.98
N VAL A 111 13.72 11.22 34.20
CA VAL A 111 15.13 11.22 34.63
C VAL A 111 15.80 12.56 34.35
N LEU A 112 15.48 13.20 33.20
CA LEU A 112 16.13 14.46 32.78
C LEU A 112 15.52 15.72 33.42
N ARG A 113 14.35 15.66 34.00
CA ARG A 113 13.70 16.65 34.85
C ARG A 113 13.89 18.11 34.41
N SER A 114 13.56 18.44 33.15
CA SER A 114 13.58 19.80 32.65
C SER A 114 12.27 20.11 31.93
N ASP A 115 11.87 21.39 31.87
CA ASP A 115 10.66 21.79 31.13
C ASP A 115 10.77 21.46 29.66
N ALA A 116 11.96 21.58 29.08
CA ALA A 116 12.27 21.15 27.72
C ALA A 116 12.02 19.63 27.53
N ALA A 117 12.38 18.82 28.55
CA ALA A 117 12.18 17.37 28.49
C ALA A 117 10.71 16.98 28.38
N ILE A 118 9.80 17.71 28.99
CA ILE A 118 8.37 17.46 28.92
C ILE A 118 7.86 17.71 27.50
N GLN A 119 8.21 18.84 26.89
CA GLN A 119 7.76 19.19 25.53
C GLN A 119 8.35 18.22 24.49
N VAL A 120 9.62 17.90 24.60
CA VAL A 120 10.28 16.90 23.73
C VAL A 120 9.61 15.54 23.87
N ASN A 121 9.32 15.10 25.08
CA ASN A 121 8.65 13.83 25.30
C ASN A 121 7.27 13.78 24.62
N ILE A 122 6.48 14.85 24.74
CA ILE A 122 5.19 14.96 24.05
C ILE A 122 5.37 14.85 22.52
N ALA A 123 6.34 15.57 21.96
CA ALA A 123 6.62 15.56 20.53
C ALA A 123 7.09 14.17 20.03
N VAL A 124 7.99 13.53 20.77
CA VAL A 124 8.48 12.18 20.44
C VAL A 124 7.36 11.14 20.57
N MET A 125 6.54 11.20 21.63
CA MET A 125 5.39 10.30 21.76
C MET A 125 4.41 10.44 20.59
N ARG A 126 4.12 11.67 20.17
CA ARG A 126 3.27 11.93 18.99
C ARG A 126 3.89 11.36 17.71
N ALA A 127 5.22 11.44 17.56
CA ALA A 127 5.92 10.87 16.41
C ALA A 127 5.82 9.34 16.37
N PHE A 128 6.00 8.66 17.52
CA PHE A 128 5.82 7.21 17.61
C PHE A 128 4.38 6.77 17.30
N VAL A 129 3.39 7.47 17.84
CA VAL A 129 1.97 7.20 17.57
C VAL A 129 1.65 7.40 16.09
N ALA A 130 2.10 8.51 15.49
CA ALA A 130 1.88 8.80 14.07
C ALA A 130 2.53 7.73 13.18
N MET A 131 3.75 7.28 13.50
CA MET A 131 4.42 6.22 12.77
C MET A 131 3.71 4.86 12.92
N ARG A 132 3.18 4.54 14.08
CA ARG A 132 2.37 3.32 14.30
C ARG A 132 1.12 3.35 13.45
N ASN A 133 0.37 4.45 13.46
CA ASN A 133 -0.84 4.61 12.67
C ASN A 133 -0.55 4.51 11.17
N TYR A 134 0.53 5.13 10.68
CA TYR A 134 0.94 5.04 9.29
C TYR A 134 1.16 3.59 8.84
N ILE A 135 1.84 2.78 9.63
CA ILE A 135 2.12 1.37 9.28
C ILE A 135 0.84 0.54 9.31
N THR A 136 -0.02 0.73 10.33
CA THR A 136 -1.30 0.02 10.38
C THR A 136 -2.15 0.35 9.16
N THR A 137 -2.23 1.61 8.76
CA THR A 137 -2.96 2.03 7.55
C THR A 137 -2.33 1.44 6.29
N THR A 138 -1.01 1.43 6.18
CA THR A 138 -0.31 0.87 5.00
C THR A 138 -0.53 -0.63 4.87
N THR A 139 -0.52 -1.39 5.96
CA THR A 139 -0.78 -2.84 5.95
C THR A 139 -2.21 -3.16 5.54
N THR A 140 -3.20 -2.42 6.03
CA THR A 140 -4.61 -2.61 5.61
C THR A 140 -4.80 -2.29 4.13
N LEU A 141 -4.25 -1.18 3.64
CA LEU A 141 -4.29 -0.81 2.22
C LEU A 141 -3.61 -1.85 1.33
N THR A 142 -2.50 -2.44 1.77
CA THR A 142 -1.81 -3.48 1.00
C THR A 142 -2.66 -4.75 0.90
N ALA A 143 -3.36 -5.13 1.98
CA ALA A 143 -4.27 -6.26 1.99
C ALA A 143 -5.47 -6.02 1.06
N GLU A 144 -6.09 -4.85 1.11
CA GLU A 144 -7.19 -4.46 0.22
C GLU A 144 -6.76 -4.44 -1.26
N LEU A 145 -5.57 -3.91 -1.56
CA LEU A 145 -5.02 -3.94 -2.92
C LEU A 145 -4.77 -5.37 -3.42
N SER A 146 -4.34 -6.29 -2.56
CA SER A 146 -4.16 -7.69 -2.94
C SER A 146 -5.49 -8.38 -3.24
N GLU A 147 -6.53 -8.08 -2.46
CA GLU A 147 -7.88 -8.58 -2.70
C GLU A 147 -8.47 -8.04 -4.03
N ILE A 148 -8.30 -6.75 -4.29
CA ILE A 148 -8.75 -6.14 -5.56
C ILE A 148 -8.03 -6.76 -6.75
N ARG A 149 -6.73 -7.00 -6.67
CA ARG A 149 -5.97 -7.68 -7.74
C ARG A 149 -6.46 -9.10 -7.98
N ALA A 150 -6.77 -9.85 -6.92
CA ALA A 150 -7.32 -11.20 -7.05
C ALA A 150 -8.70 -11.20 -7.73
N LYS A 151 -9.57 -10.24 -7.38
CA LYS A 151 -10.88 -10.06 -8.04
C LYS A 151 -10.74 -9.67 -9.51
N LEU A 152 -9.78 -8.80 -9.82
CA LEU A 152 -9.51 -8.38 -11.20
C LEU A 152 -9.07 -9.57 -12.06
N ALA A 153 -8.13 -10.38 -11.58
CA ALA A 153 -7.68 -11.58 -12.28
C ALA A 153 -8.81 -12.60 -12.51
N LEU A 154 -9.75 -12.71 -11.56
CA LEU A 154 -10.93 -13.56 -11.74
C LEU A 154 -11.86 -13.02 -12.82
N LEU A 155 -12.10 -11.70 -12.87
CA LEU A 155 -12.92 -11.06 -13.89
C LEU A 155 -12.29 -11.20 -15.28
N GLU A 156 -10.99 -10.97 -15.41
CA GLU A 156 -10.26 -11.14 -16.68
C GLU A 156 -10.44 -12.56 -17.22
N ARG A 157 -10.32 -13.59 -16.37
CA ARG A 157 -10.56 -14.97 -16.77
C ARG A 157 -12.00 -15.23 -17.20
N THR A 158 -12.97 -14.66 -16.48
CA THR A 158 -14.39 -14.79 -16.84
C THR A 158 -14.69 -14.11 -18.18
N ASP A 159 -14.05 -12.98 -18.46
CA ASP A 159 -14.19 -12.28 -19.73
C ASP A 159 -13.58 -13.07 -20.90
N GLU A 160 -12.45 -13.75 -20.68
CA GLU A 160 -11.86 -14.67 -21.66
C GLU A 160 -12.79 -15.84 -21.95
N ASP A 161 -13.31 -16.52 -20.91
CA ASP A 161 -14.27 -17.62 -21.04
C ASP A 161 -15.56 -17.16 -21.78
N ASN A 162 -16.06 -15.97 -21.49
CA ASN A 162 -17.22 -15.39 -22.15
C ASN A 162 -16.93 -15.07 -23.63
N ALA A 163 -15.74 -14.55 -23.94
CA ALA A 163 -15.34 -14.25 -25.31
C ALA A 163 -15.23 -15.52 -26.16
N GLU A 164 -14.73 -16.62 -25.61
CA GLU A 164 -14.68 -17.93 -26.25
C GLU A 164 -16.10 -18.46 -26.51
N ALA A 165 -16.97 -18.43 -25.52
CA ALA A 165 -18.37 -18.84 -25.65
C ALA A 165 -19.16 -18.02 -26.72
N ILE A 166 -18.89 -16.70 -26.81
CA ILE A 166 -19.49 -15.84 -27.84
C ILE A 166 -19.01 -16.21 -29.26
N ASN A 167 -17.72 -16.54 -29.38
CA ASN A 167 -17.14 -16.98 -30.64
C ASN A 167 -17.76 -18.30 -31.11
N ASP A 168 -17.87 -19.27 -30.22
CA ASP A 168 -18.49 -20.58 -30.51
C ASP A 168 -19.97 -20.40 -30.97
N LEU A 169 -20.73 -19.59 -30.23
CA LEU A 169 -22.10 -19.28 -30.57
C LEU A 169 -22.21 -18.60 -31.93
N SER A 170 -21.26 -17.70 -32.25
CA SER A 170 -21.20 -17.01 -33.55
C SER A 170 -20.92 -17.98 -34.70
N GLU A 171 -20.04 -18.95 -34.50
CA GLU A 171 -19.78 -19.97 -35.51
C GLU A 171 -20.98 -20.88 -35.74
N ASP A 172 -21.64 -21.32 -34.68
CA ASP A 172 -22.83 -22.16 -34.79
C ASP A 172 -23.99 -21.43 -35.49
N MET A 173 -24.21 -20.17 -35.14
CA MET A 173 -25.18 -19.33 -35.85
C MET A 173 -24.86 -19.16 -37.35
N ARG A 174 -23.58 -19.01 -37.72
CA ARG A 174 -23.19 -18.96 -39.15
C ARG A 174 -23.50 -20.27 -39.86
N LYS A 175 -23.18 -21.42 -39.25
CA LYS A 175 -23.49 -22.74 -39.83
C LYS A 175 -24.98 -22.94 -40.01
N GLU A 176 -25.79 -22.53 -39.04
CA GLU A 176 -27.26 -22.61 -39.18
C GLU A 176 -27.79 -21.71 -40.29
N LEU A 177 -27.28 -20.47 -40.39
CA LEU A 177 -27.63 -19.56 -41.47
C LEU A 177 -27.24 -20.13 -42.84
N ASP A 178 -26.07 -20.70 -42.99
CA ASP A 178 -25.63 -21.34 -44.24
C ASP A 178 -26.56 -22.52 -44.62
N ASN A 179 -26.97 -23.33 -43.65
CA ASN A 179 -27.94 -24.42 -43.88
C ASN A 179 -29.28 -23.89 -44.32
N ILE A 180 -29.77 -22.81 -43.74
CA ILE A 180 -31.03 -22.15 -44.14
C ILE A 180 -30.92 -21.59 -45.58
N TYR A 181 -29.80 -20.93 -45.90
CA TYR A 181 -29.60 -20.41 -47.26
C TYR A 181 -29.51 -21.54 -48.28
N GLN A 182 -28.87 -22.66 -47.99
CA GLN A 182 -28.86 -23.84 -48.86
C GLN A 182 -30.27 -24.44 -49.07
N ALA A 183 -31.05 -24.52 -48.00
CA ALA A 183 -32.44 -24.99 -48.10
C ALA A 183 -33.32 -24.06 -48.97
N ILE A 184 -33.19 -22.75 -48.81
CA ILE A 184 -33.88 -21.76 -49.63
C ILE A 184 -33.44 -21.86 -51.10
N ALA A 185 -32.17 -21.99 -51.38
CA ALA A 185 -31.64 -22.18 -52.72
C ALA A 185 -32.21 -23.44 -53.37
N ALA A 186 -32.28 -24.56 -52.68
CA ALA A 186 -32.84 -25.82 -53.15
C ALA A 186 -34.35 -25.69 -53.45
N LEU A 187 -35.07 -24.92 -52.67
CA LEU A 187 -36.51 -24.63 -52.95
C LEU A 187 -36.69 -23.70 -54.13
N SER A 188 -35.80 -22.76 -54.35
CA SER A 188 -35.86 -21.79 -55.47
C SER A 188 -35.54 -22.44 -56.81
N VAL A 189 -34.83 -23.55 -56.86
CA VAL A 189 -34.47 -24.28 -58.08
C VAL A 189 -35.61 -25.21 -58.56
N LYS A 190 -36.73 -25.37 -57.82
CA LYS A 190 -37.91 -25.99 -58.36
C LYS A 190 -38.48 -25.08 -59.44
N THR A 191 -38.04 -25.32 -60.66
CA THR A 191 -38.58 -24.69 -61.86
C THR A 191 -40.12 -24.71 -61.84
N PRO A 192 -40.84 -23.59 -62.23
CA PRO A 192 -42.25 -23.58 -62.31
C PRO A 192 -42.64 -24.61 -63.37
N GLN A 193 -43.43 -25.62 -62.99
CA GLN A 193 -44.00 -26.55 -63.97
C GLN A 193 -44.66 -25.70 -65.08
N ALA A 194 -44.19 -25.91 -66.31
CA ALA A 194 -44.76 -25.22 -67.48
C ALA A 194 -46.27 -25.35 -67.40
N ARG A 195 -46.98 -24.22 -67.30
CA ARG A 195 -48.42 -24.20 -67.36
C ARG A 195 -48.81 -24.88 -68.67
N LYS A 196 -49.53 -26.02 -68.61
CA LYS A 196 -50.11 -26.64 -69.75
C LYS A 196 -50.93 -25.57 -70.45
N GLN A 197 -50.57 -25.27 -71.70
CA GLN A 197 -51.36 -24.33 -72.52
C GLN A 197 -52.80 -24.82 -72.58
N PRO A 198 -53.79 -23.95 -72.39
CA PRO A 198 -55.20 -24.35 -72.55
C PRO A 198 -55.41 -24.83 -73.93
N ARG A 199 -56.06 -26.01 -74.11
CA ARG A 199 -56.46 -26.51 -75.40
C ARG A 199 -57.37 -25.47 -76.12
N LEU A 200 -56.93 -25.04 -77.26
CA LEU A 200 -57.80 -24.21 -78.18
C LEU A 200 -59.04 -25.01 -78.56
N ILE A 201 -60.19 -24.60 -78.07
CA ILE A 201 -61.46 -25.12 -78.44
C ILE A 201 -61.78 -24.40 -79.75
N GLY A 202 -61.50 -25.09 -80.90
CA GLY A 202 -61.85 -24.58 -82.26
C GLY A 202 -63.32 -24.74 -82.54
N TYR A 203 -64.01 -23.67 -82.79
CA TYR A 203 -65.34 -23.69 -83.45
C TYR A 203 -65.14 -23.98 -84.95
N LYS A 204 -65.75 -25.05 -85.40
CA LYS A 204 -65.89 -25.30 -86.86
C LYS A 204 -66.92 -24.31 -87.47
N THR A 205 -66.46 -23.42 -88.30
CA THR A 205 -67.36 -22.65 -89.18
C THR A 205 -67.88 -23.54 -90.28
N PRO A 206 -69.17 -23.54 -90.58
CA PRO A 206 -69.68 -24.29 -91.70
C PRO A 206 -69.31 -23.62 -93.02
N GLU A 207 -68.84 -24.44 -94.01
CA GLU A 207 -68.60 -24.05 -95.40
C GLU A 207 -69.96 -23.81 -96.12
N LYS A 208 -69.97 -22.74 -96.96
CA LYS A 208 -70.92 -22.54 -98.04
C LYS A 208 -70.22 -22.86 -99.32
#